data_19bb000c9e5af25add4b3881c332ce07
#
_entry.id   19bb000c9e5af25add4b3881c332ce07
#
_cell.length_a   1.000
_cell.length_b   1.000
_cell.length_c   1.000
_cell.angle_alpha   90.00
_cell.angle_beta   90.00
_cell.angle_gamma   90.00
#
_symmetry.space_group_name_H-M   'P 1'
#
loop_
_entity.id
_entity.type
_entity.pdbx_description
1 polymer ?
#
loop_
_entity_poly.entity_id
_entity_poly.type
_entity_poly.pdbx_seq_one_letter_code
_entity_poly.pdbx_strand_id
1 'polypeptide(L)'
;MDDHKNGADALFILLGAIMILAMHAGFAFLELGTVRKKNQVNALVKILADFAVSTIVYFFIGYYVAYGVSFFAGAETLAQKSGFELVKFFFLLTFAAAIPAIISGGIAERSKFNPQLAATAVLVGLVYPFFEGIAWNGHLGVQAWLAATFGAEFHDFAGSIVVHAVGGWIALPAVLLLGARRGRYSKEGAVAAHPPSNIPFLALGAWILTVGWFGFNVMSAQTLDKMNGLVAMNSLMAMAGGTLVALLMGKNDPGFAYNGPLAGLVAVCAGSDLMHPLGALATGGIAGAIFVWMFTRTQNKWKIDDVLGVWPLHGLCGLWGGLAAGIFGLQALGGRGGVSFMSQLLGSLMGIAIAAIGGWIVYGALKAAVGIRLDPEQEFEGADLAIHKISSTAERETSW
;
A
#
# COMPACT_ATOMS: atom_id res chain seq x y z
N MET A 1 -36.30 -10.26 -3.08
CA MET A 1 -35.03 -10.84 -3.54
C MET A 1 -33.89 -9.82 -3.54
N ASP A 2 -34.15 -8.56 -3.94
CA ASP A 2 -33.13 -7.51 -4.01
C ASP A 2 -32.62 -7.06 -2.63
N ASP A 3 -33.48 -6.96 -1.60
CA ASP A 3 -33.08 -6.56 -0.23
C ASP A 3 -32.16 -7.58 0.44
N HIS A 4 -32.38 -8.87 0.23
CA HIS A 4 -31.50 -9.92 0.76
C HIS A 4 -30.14 -9.92 0.07
N LYS A 5 -30.10 -9.68 -1.24
CA LYS A 5 -28.86 -9.55 -1.99
C LYS A 5 -28.08 -8.33 -1.52
N ASN A 6 -28.71 -7.18 -1.38
CA ASN A 6 -28.08 -5.95 -0.89
C ASN A 6 -27.54 -6.13 0.54
N GLY A 7 -28.24 -6.85 1.40
CA GLY A 7 -27.78 -7.16 2.76
C GLY A 7 -26.55 -8.08 2.76
N ALA A 8 -26.53 -9.11 1.90
CA ALA A 8 -25.42 -10.04 1.78
C ALA A 8 -24.16 -9.34 1.21
N ASP A 9 -24.33 -8.50 0.18
CA ASP A 9 -23.25 -7.72 -0.42
C ASP A 9 -22.70 -6.68 0.58
N ALA A 10 -23.55 -6.01 1.36
CA ALA A 10 -23.12 -5.10 2.41
C ALA A 10 -22.32 -5.81 3.50
N LEU A 11 -22.77 -7.00 3.97
CA LEU A 11 -22.00 -7.81 4.91
C LEU A 11 -20.66 -8.26 4.32
N PHE A 12 -20.65 -8.65 3.03
CA PHE A 12 -19.45 -9.08 2.36
C PHE A 12 -18.38 -7.99 2.33
N ILE A 13 -18.71 -6.78 1.89
CA ILE A 13 -17.74 -5.68 1.88
C ILE A 13 -17.42 -5.14 3.28
N LEU A 14 -18.33 -5.28 4.26
CA LEU A 14 -18.05 -4.95 5.67
C LEU A 14 -16.95 -5.86 6.24
N LEU A 15 -17.03 -7.15 5.99
CA LEU A 15 -15.98 -8.11 6.37
C LEU A 15 -14.65 -7.73 5.69
N GLY A 16 -14.69 -7.35 4.40
CA GLY A 16 -13.52 -6.84 3.68
C GLY A 16 -12.92 -5.61 4.35
N ALA A 17 -13.75 -4.62 4.66
CA ALA A 17 -13.30 -3.41 5.35
C ALA A 17 -12.64 -3.71 6.71
N ILE A 18 -13.23 -4.61 7.51
CA ILE A 18 -12.67 -5.05 8.80
C ILE A 18 -11.34 -5.78 8.60
N MET A 19 -11.23 -6.66 7.61
CA MET A 19 -9.98 -7.37 7.31
C MET A 19 -8.88 -6.40 6.87
N ILE A 20 -9.21 -5.39 6.06
CA ILE A 20 -8.23 -4.39 5.62
C ILE A 20 -7.88 -3.43 6.78
N LEU A 21 -8.83 -3.09 7.65
CA LEU A 21 -8.54 -2.37 8.89
C LEU A 21 -7.51 -3.16 9.73
N ALA A 22 -7.66 -4.48 9.85
CA ALA A 22 -6.68 -5.31 10.53
C ALA A 22 -5.30 -5.29 9.83
N MET A 23 -5.23 -5.09 8.49
CA MET A 23 -3.94 -4.92 7.81
C MET A 23 -3.16 -3.70 8.31
N HIS A 24 -3.82 -2.65 8.81
CA HIS A 24 -3.10 -1.51 9.40
C HIS A 24 -2.34 -1.92 10.67
N ALA A 25 -2.87 -2.83 11.48
CA ALA A 25 -2.10 -3.45 12.55
C ALA A 25 -0.95 -4.30 11.98
N GLY A 26 -1.17 -4.99 10.87
CA GLY A 26 -0.13 -5.72 10.13
C GLY A 26 1.02 -4.81 9.70
N PHE A 27 0.74 -3.65 9.09
CA PHE A 27 1.74 -2.64 8.75
C PHE A 27 2.50 -2.16 9.98
N ALA A 28 1.80 -1.87 11.07
CA ALA A 28 2.40 -1.40 12.31
C ALA A 28 3.38 -2.43 12.90
N PHE A 29 3.01 -3.71 12.96
CA PHE A 29 3.88 -4.77 13.47
C PHE A 29 5.01 -5.14 12.51
N LEU A 30 4.79 -5.09 11.19
CA LEU A 30 5.84 -5.28 10.19
C LEU A 30 6.91 -4.18 10.32
N GLU A 31 6.49 -2.92 10.43
CA GLU A 31 7.39 -1.78 10.64
C GLU A 31 8.11 -1.89 11.98
N LEU A 32 7.37 -2.17 13.08
CA LEU A 32 7.96 -2.36 14.41
C LEU A 32 9.04 -3.44 14.40
N GLY A 33 8.78 -4.57 13.76
CA GLY A 33 9.74 -5.68 13.67
C GLY A 33 11.00 -5.33 12.85
N THR A 34 10.88 -4.39 11.91
CA THR A 34 11.95 -3.99 11.00
C THR A 34 12.82 -2.87 11.56
N VAL A 35 12.23 -1.80 12.12
CA VAL A 35 12.96 -0.62 12.60
C VAL A 35 13.83 -0.95 13.81
N ARG A 36 14.88 -0.13 14.05
CA ARG A 36 15.67 -0.24 15.26
C ARG A 36 14.80 -0.04 16.51
N LYS A 37 15.14 -0.75 17.60
CA LYS A 37 14.39 -0.83 18.85
C LYS A 37 13.92 0.52 19.39
N LYS A 38 14.72 1.56 19.25
CA LYS A 38 14.45 2.93 19.68
C LYS A 38 13.41 3.69 18.84
N ASN A 39 12.79 3.03 17.87
CA ASN A 39 11.77 3.61 16.97
C ASN A 39 10.49 2.76 16.88
N GLN A 40 10.34 1.76 17.76
CA GLN A 40 9.24 0.79 17.72
C GLN A 40 7.90 1.40 18.16
N VAL A 41 7.90 2.24 19.19
CA VAL A 41 6.70 2.96 19.64
C VAL A 41 6.21 3.89 18.55
N ASN A 42 7.12 4.64 17.92
CA ASN A 42 6.77 5.54 16.84
C ASN A 42 6.17 4.81 15.62
N ALA A 43 6.67 3.61 15.30
CA ALA A 43 6.09 2.79 14.23
C ALA A 43 4.61 2.47 14.51
N LEU A 44 4.28 2.05 15.73
CA LEU A 44 2.90 1.72 16.12
C LEU A 44 1.99 2.95 16.12
N VAL A 45 2.40 4.03 16.80
CA VAL A 45 1.58 5.23 16.97
C VAL A 45 1.37 5.94 15.64
N LYS A 46 2.39 6.00 14.79
CA LYS A 46 2.32 6.67 13.49
C LYS A 46 1.28 6.02 12.57
N ILE A 47 1.25 4.71 12.44
CA ILE A 47 0.27 3.99 11.62
C ILE A 47 -1.16 4.25 12.12
N LEU A 48 -1.38 4.21 13.43
CA LEU A 48 -2.70 4.51 14.02
C LEU A 48 -3.12 5.97 13.76
N ALA A 49 -2.19 6.92 13.92
CA ALA A 49 -2.45 8.33 13.69
C ALA A 49 -2.72 8.63 12.20
N ASP A 50 -1.94 8.03 11.30
CA ASP A 50 -2.16 8.14 9.85
C ASP A 50 -3.54 7.58 9.45
N PHE A 51 -3.98 6.46 10.04
CA PHE A 51 -5.32 5.93 9.80
C PHE A 51 -6.42 6.89 10.28
N ALA A 52 -6.27 7.49 11.47
CA ALA A 52 -7.24 8.44 12.00
C ALA A 52 -7.34 9.71 11.13
N VAL A 53 -6.20 10.28 10.72
CA VAL A 53 -6.17 11.43 9.81
C VAL A 53 -6.79 11.06 8.46
N SER A 54 -6.44 9.90 7.90
CA SER A 54 -7.02 9.39 6.65
C SER A 54 -8.53 9.30 6.72
N THR A 55 -9.06 8.75 7.83
CA THR A 55 -10.51 8.61 8.04
C THR A 55 -11.22 9.96 7.96
N ILE A 56 -10.70 10.94 8.69
CA ILE A 56 -11.30 12.28 8.75
C ILE A 56 -11.21 12.96 7.38
N VAL A 57 -10.03 12.98 6.79
CA VAL A 57 -9.81 13.71 5.53
C VAL A 57 -10.51 13.05 4.35
N TYR A 58 -10.54 11.72 4.30
CA TYR A 58 -11.26 11.01 3.24
C TYR A 58 -12.77 11.20 3.36
N PHE A 59 -13.31 11.27 4.58
CA PHE A 59 -14.72 11.59 4.82
C PHE A 59 -15.08 13.01 4.34
N PHE A 60 -14.25 14.00 4.67
CA PHE A 60 -14.56 15.39 4.34
C PHE A 60 -14.23 15.78 2.90
N ILE A 61 -13.18 15.20 2.31
CA ILE A 61 -12.62 15.65 1.03
C ILE A 61 -12.44 14.49 0.05
N GLY A 62 -11.68 13.45 0.43
CA GLY A 62 -11.19 12.44 -0.49
C GLY A 62 -12.29 11.67 -1.20
N TYR A 63 -13.32 11.24 -0.48
CA TYR A 63 -14.43 10.50 -1.08
C TYR A 63 -15.22 11.36 -2.07
N TYR A 64 -15.36 12.65 -1.79
CA TYR A 64 -15.98 13.59 -2.72
C TYR A 64 -15.11 13.80 -3.97
N VAL A 65 -13.80 13.92 -3.82
CA VAL A 65 -12.87 14.02 -4.94
C VAL A 65 -12.93 12.80 -5.84
N ALA A 66 -13.00 11.59 -5.26
CA ALA A 66 -13.03 10.35 -6.03
C ALA A 66 -14.41 10.02 -6.63
N TYR A 67 -15.50 10.28 -5.91
CA TYR A 67 -16.83 9.78 -6.28
C TYR A 67 -17.92 10.85 -6.41
N GLY A 68 -17.62 12.11 -6.07
CA GLY A 68 -18.61 13.20 -6.06
C GLY A 68 -19.69 13.05 -4.97
N VAL A 69 -19.47 12.17 -3.97
CA VAL A 69 -20.43 11.86 -2.91
C VAL A 69 -19.97 12.48 -1.59
N SER A 70 -20.90 13.10 -0.90
CA SER A 70 -20.71 13.69 0.43
C SER A 70 -21.69 13.08 1.43
N PHE A 71 -21.26 12.96 2.68
CA PHE A 71 -22.08 12.47 3.80
C PHE A 71 -22.52 13.61 4.74
N PHE A 72 -22.50 14.86 4.27
CA PHE A 72 -23.02 16.02 5.02
C PHE A 72 -24.54 16.05 5.01
N ALA A 73 -25.17 15.06 5.63
CA ALA A 73 -26.60 14.95 5.80
C ALA A 73 -26.92 14.53 7.23
N GLY A 74 -28.15 14.79 7.67
CA GLY A 74 -28.61 14.35 9.00
C GLY A 74 -28.60 12.83 9.14
N ALA A 75 -28.42 12.33 10.36
CA ALA A 75 -28.33 10.90 10.64
C ALA A 75 -29.53 10.11 10.11
N GLU A 76 -30.74 10.68 10.19
CA GLU A 76 -31.96 10.06 9.64
C GLU A 76 -31.87 9.87 8.12
N THR A 77 -31.39 10.89 7.38
CA THR A 77 -31.18 10.81 5.91
C THR A 77 -30.11 9.76 5.58
N LEU A 78 -29.03 9.70 6.36
CA LEU A 78 -27.97 8.69 6.16
C LEU A 78 -28.50 7.28 6.46
N ALA A 79 -29.33 7.11 7.49
CA ALA A 79 -29.92 5.82 7.85
C ALA A 79 -30.90 5.28 6.80
N GLN A 80 -31.43 6.14 5.92
CA GLN A 80 -32.28 5.74 4.79
C GLN A 80 -31.47 5.31 3.54
N LYS A 81 -30.17 5.58 3.51
CA LYS A 81 -29.28 5.05 2.45
C LYS A 81 -29.15 3.53 2.59
N SER A 82 -28.85 2.86 1.48
CA SER A 82 -28.55 1.44 1.56
C SER A 82 -27.33 1.19 2.46
N GLY A 83 -27.39 0.11 3.26
CA GLY A 83 -26.24 -0.27 4.09
C GLY A 83 -24.96 -0.46 3.27
N PHE A 84 -25.10 -0.91 2.01
CA PHE A 84 -24.00 -1.06 1.07
C PHE A 84 -23.27 0.27 0.79
N GLU A 85 -23.99 1.38 0.54
CA GLU A 85 -23.36 2.68 0.23
C GLU A 85 -22.50 3.20 1.40
N LEU A 86 -22.98 3.08 2.62
CA LEU A 86 -22.25 3.52 3.81
C LEU A 86 -21.05 2.62 4.11
N VAL A 87 -21.22 1.31 3.97
CA VAL A 87 -20.13 0.36 4.15
C VAL A 87 -19.08 0.47 3.03
N LYS A 88 -19.50 0.79 1.80
CA LYS A 88 -18.58 1.05 0.68
C LYS A 88 -17.63 2.21 0.99
N PHE A 89 -18.10 3.27 1.65
CA PHE A 89 -17.22 4.33 2.14
C PHE A 89 -16.14 3.77 3.07
N PHE A 90 -16.53 2.96 4.06
CA PHE A 90 -15.56 2.35 4.99
C PHE A 90 -14.57 1.44 4.25
N PHE A 91 -15.05 0.62 3.32
CA PHE A 91 -14.21 -0.25 2.51
C PHE A 91 -13.16 0.54 1.72
N LEU A 92 -13.56 1.57 0.98
CA LEU A 92 -12.67 2.40 0.16
C LEU A 92 -11.75 3.31 1.00
N LEU A 93 -12.23 3.78 2.17
CA LEU A 93 -11.38 4.45 3.15
C LEU A 93 -10.18 3.61 3.54
N THR A 94 -10.35 2.30 3.78
CA THR A 94 -9.23 1.43 4.18
C THR A 94 -8.18 1.29 3.09
N PHE A 95 -8.55 1.43 1.82
CA PHE A 95 -7.61 1.51 0.68
C PHE A 95 -6.86 2.85 0.68
N ALA A 96 -7.57 3.95 0.84
CA ALA A 96 -6.97 5.28 0.92
C ALA A 96 -5.96 5.37 2.09
N ALA A 97 -6.32 4.84 3.26
CA ALA A 97 -5.46 4.83 4.45
C ALA A 97 -4.24 3.90 4.31
N ALA A 98 -4.23 2.95 3.38
CA ALA A 98 -3.05 2.15 3.08
C ALA A 98 -1.92 2.99 2.47
N ILE A 99 -2.21 4.11 1.80
CA ILE A 99 -1.20 4.99 1.20
C ILE A 99 -0.19 5.50 2.24
N PRO A 100 -0.58 6.22 3.31
CA PRO A 100 0.36 6.67 4.32
C PRO A 100 1.00 5.50 5.09
N ALA A 101 0.30 4.39 5.29
CA ALA A 101 0.87 3.20 5.92
C ALA A 101 2.04 2.60 5.11
N ILE A 102 1.93 2.56 3.77
CA ILE A 102 3.01 2.17 2.87
C ILE A 102 4.17 3.16 2.97
N ILE A 103 3.90 4.47 2.85
CA ILE A 103 4.91 5.52 2.90
C ILE A 103 5.69 5.48 4.21
N SER A 104 5.00 5.23 5.32
CA SER A 104 5.55 5.11 6.68
C SER A 104 6.78 4.21 6.73
N GLY A 105 6.71 3.03 6.11
CA GLY A 105 7.82 2.09 6.07
C GLY A 105 9.07 2.62 5.38
N GLY A 106 8.93 3.44 4.33
CA GLY A 106 10.07 4.02 3.60
C GLY A 106 10.81 5.10 4.38
N ILE A 107 10.07 5.94 5.09
CA ILE A 107 10.58 7.10 5.83
C ILE A 107 10.86 6.85 7.30
N ALA A 108 10.65 5.63 7.76
CA ALA A 108 10.79 5.23 9.16
C ALA A 108 12.12 5.69 9.79
N GLU A 109 12.12 5.84 11.11
CA GLU A 109 13.24 6.19 11.99
C GLU A 109 13.74 7.64 11.92
N ARG A 110 13.39 8.43 10.88
CA ARG A 110 13.94 9.78 10.69
C ARG A 110 12.92 10.85 10.30
N SER A 111 11.69 10.49 10.03
CA SER A 111 10.64 11.47 9.71
C SER A 111 10.08 12.12 10.97
N LYS A 112 9.79 13.42 10.90
CA LYS A 112 9.00 14.12 11.91
C LYS A 112 7.56 13.66 11.88
N PHE A 113 6.94 13.57 13.06
CA PHE A 113 5.58 13.04 13.23
C PHE A 113 4.51 13.96 12.63
N ASN A 114 4.44 15.22 13.07
CA ASN A 114 3.39 16.14 12.62
C ASN A 114 3.44 16.48 11.11
N PRO A 115 4.62 16.74 10.51
CA PRO A 115 4.70 16.89 9.06
C PRO A 115 4.24 15.65 8.28
N GLN A 116 4.46 14.45 8.81
CA GLN A 116 3.94 13.22 8.19
C GLN A 116 2.40 13.21 8.22
N LEU A 117 1.76 13.54 9.33
CA LEU A 117 0.31 13.62 9.41
C LEU A 117 -0.26 14.69 8.46
N ALA A 118 0.43 15.81 8.29
CA ALA A 118 0.06 16.82 7.31
C ALA A 118 0.19 16.31 5.87
N ALA A 119 1.25 15.54 5.56
CA ALA A 119 1.39 14.87 4.27
C ALA A 119 0.25 13.90 4.04
N THR A 120 -0.09 13.06 5.03
CA THR A 120 -1.22 12.13 4.99
C THR A 120 -2.52 12.86 4.62
N ALA A 121 -2.78 14.00 5.26
CA ALA A 121 -4.00 14.76 4.98
C ALA A 121 -4.10 15.21 3.51
N VAL A 122 -3.03 15.72 2.94
CA VAL A 122 -3.02 16.16 1.53
C VAL A 122 -3.05 14.97 0.57
N LEU A 123 -2.29 13.92 0.85
CA LEU A 123 -2.19 12.74 -0.02
C LEU A 123 -3.51 11.98 -0.09
N VAL A 124 -4.16 11.77 1.04
CA VAL A 124 -5.44 11.03 1.14
C VAL A 124 -6.64 11.92 0.79
N GLY A 125 -6.52 13.25 0.96
CA GLY A 125 -7.57 14.18 0.58
C GLY A 125 -7.61 14.51 -0.91
N LEU A 126 -6.46 14.52 -1.59
CA LEU A 126 -6.37 15.04 -2.96
C LEU A 126 -5.63 14.10 -3.93
N VAL A 127 -4.39 13.70 -3.63
CA VAL A 127 -3.52 13.03 -4.61
C VAL A 127 -4.03 11.62 -4.93
N TYR A 128 -4.25 10.80 -3.91
CA TYR A 128 -4.78 9.45 -4.08
C TYR A 128 -6.19 9.44 -4.67
N PRO A 129 -7.17 10.20 -4.10
CA PRO A 129 -8.54 10.17 -4.61
C PRO A 129 -8.67 10.71 -6.03
N PHE A 130 -7.78 11.58 -6.46
CA PHE A 130 -7.76 12.06 -7.85
C PHE A 130 -7.50 10.92 -8.83
N PHE A 131 -6.52 10.06 -8.58
CA PHE A 131 -6.27 8.90 -9.43
C PHE A 131 -7.30 7.78 -9.23
N GLU A 132 -7.76 7.56 -7.99
CA GLU A 132 -8.86 6.65 -7.67
C GLU A 132 -10.10 6.97 -8.51
N GLY A 133 -10.48 8.26 -8.59
CA GLY A 133 -11.61 8.72 -9.40
C GLY A 133 -11.41 8.50 -10.90
N ILE A 134 -10.19 8.63 -11.42
CA ILE A 134 -9.89 8.32 -12.82
C ILE A 134 -10.01 6.82 -13.07
N ALA A 135 -9.42 5.99 -12.23
CA ALA A 135 -9.34 4.55 -12.44
C ALA A 135 -10.66 3.82 -12.16
N TRP A 136 -11.36 4.17 -11.06
CA TRP A 136 -12.54 3.43 -10.60
C TRP A 136 -13.86 4.17 -10.75
N ASN A 137 -13.85 5.48 -11.11
CA ASN A 137 -15.06 6.27 -11.31
C ASN A 137 -15.12 7.00 -12.67
N GLY A 138 -14.19 6.72 -13.58
CA GLY A 138 -14.20 7.23 -14.96
C GLY A 138 -14.02 8.75 -15.10
N HIS A 139 -13.45 9.43 -14.09
CA HIS A 139 -13.20 10.87 -14.15
C HIS A 139 -12.35 11.25 -15.36
N LEU A 140 -12.54 12.45 -15.86
CA LEU A 140 -11.86 13.04 -17.01
C LEU A 140 -12.02 12.26 -18.32
N GLY A 141 -12.92 11.25 -18.39
CA GLY A 141 -13.15 10.45 -19.59
C GLY A 141 -11.96 9.56 -20.01
N VAL A 142 -10.97 9.38 -19.14
CA VAL A 142 -9.75 8.60 -19.45
C VAL A 142 -10.07 7.14 -19.76
N GLN A 143 -10.96 6.52 -18.99
CA GLN A 143 -11.37 5.13 -19.22
C GLN A 143 -12.07 4.96 -20.59
N ALA A 144 -13.00 5.85 -20.91
CA ALA A 144 -13.68 5.85 -22.21
C ALA A 144 -12.71 6.07 -23.37
N TRP A 145 -11.72 6.98 -23.21
CA TRP A 145 -10.69 7.21 -24.22
C TRP A 145 -9.80 5.97 -24.42
N LEU A 146 -9.37 5.31 -23.35
CA LEU A 146 -8.58 4.07 -23.43
C LEU A 146 -9.36 2.96 -24.13
N ALA A 147 -10.63 2.78 -23.76
CA ALA A 147 -11.49 1.78 -24.37
C ALA A 147 -11.70 2.03 -25.87
N ALA A 148 -11.96 3.27 -26.26
CA ALA A 148 -12.15 3.66 -27.66
C ALA A 148 -10.87 3.52 -28.50
N THR A 149 -9.69 3.77 -27.91
CA THR A 149 -8.42 3.79 -28.63
C THR A 149 -7.77 2.41 -28.68
N PHE A 150 -7.83 1.64 -27.59
CA PHE A 150 -7.08 0.40 -27.41
C PHE A 150 -7.97 -0.83 -27.17
N GLY A 151 -9.29 -0.69 -27.24
CA GLY A 151 -10.25 -1.79 -27.18
C GLY A 151 -10.62 -2.25 -25.76
N ALA A 152 -10.05 -1.68 -24.70
CA ALA A 152 -10.43 -1.95 -23.32
C ALA A 152 -10.05 -0.77 -22.40
N GLU A 153 -10.75 -0.64 -21.29
CA GLU A 153 -10.40 0.27 -20.21
C GLU A 153 -9.12 -0.17 -19.47
N PHE A 154 -8.55 0.73 -18.69
CA PHE A 154 -7.54 0.38 -17.70
C PHE A 154 -8.20 -0.42 -16.57
N HIS A 155 -7.74 -1.63 -16.34
CA HIS A 155 -8.26 -2.55 -15.35
C HIS A 155 -7.33 -2.70 -14.15
N ASP A 156 -7.79 -2.33 -12.99
CA ASP A 156 -7.07 -2.52 -11.73
C ASP A 156 -8.08 -2.97 -10.65
N PHE A 157 -8.32 -4.27 -10.59
CA PHE A 157 -9.43 -4.87 -9.83
C PHE A 157 -9.41 -4.51 -8.34
N ALA A 158 -8.25 -4.64 -7.72
CA ALA A 158 -8.08 -4.40 -6.29
C ALA A 158 -6.93 -3.42 -5.97
N GLY A 159 -6.32 -2.76 -6.95
CA GLY A 159 -5.40 -1.65 -6.67
C GLY A 159 -3.90 -1.98 -6.67
N SER A 160 -3.41 -2.86 -7.57
CA SER A 160 -1.95 -2.95 -7.79
C SER A 160 -1.35 -1.58 -8.09
N ILE A 161 -2.04 -0.78 -8.93
CA ILE A 161 -1.61 0.56 -9.29
C ILE A 161 -2.25 1.60 -8.36
N VAL A 162 -3.60 1.60 -8.27
CA VAL A 162 -4.36 2.63 -7.54
C VAL A 162 -3.90 2.77 -6.10
N VAL A 163 -3.54 1.67 -5.45
CA VAL A 163 -3.10 1.68 -4.04
C VAL A 163 -1.60 1.46 -3.94
N HIS A 164 -1.11 0.30 -4.39
CA HIS A 164 0.26 -0.10 -4.09
C HIS A 164 1.30 0.68 -4.87
N ALA A 165 1.16 0.78 -6.20
CA ALA A 165 2.09 1.59 -6.98
C ALA A 165 2.02 3.05 -6.58
N VAL A 166 0.82 3.62 -6.40
CA VAL A 166 0.65 5.01 -5.94
C VAL A 166 1.35 5.22 -4.60
N GLY A 167 1.12 4.38 -3.58
CA GLY A 167 1.79 4.48 -2.29
C GLY A 167 3.31 4.39 -2.41
N GLY A 168 3.82 3.41 -3.14
CA GLY A 168 5.25 3.21 -3.36
C GLY A 168 5.94 4.34 -4.13
N TRP A 169 5.28 4.89 -5.16
CA TRP A 169 5.81 5.99 -5.95
C TRP A 169 5.67 7.37 -5.29
N ILE A 170 4.78 7.54 -4.32
CA ILE A 170 4.79 8.69 -3.40
C ILE A 170 5.91 8.53 -2.37
N ALA A 171 6.16 7.32 -1.88
CA ALA A 171 7.20 7.06 -0.90
C ALA A 171 8.61 7.35 -1.42
N LEU A 172 8.89 7.10 -2.70
CA LEU A 172 10.20 7.34 -3.28
C LEU A 172 10.65 8.82 -3.16
N PRO A 173 9.88 9.83 -3.61
CA PRO A 173 10.19 11.24 -3.34
C PRO A 173 10.39 11.55 -1.86
N ALA A 174 9.53 11.02 -0.98
CA ALA A 174 9.65 11.25 0.46
C ALA A 174 10.99 10.73 1.01
N VAL A 175 11.39 9.52 0.62
CA VAL A 175 12.68 8.91 0.98
C VAL A 175 13.86 9.74 0.47
N LEU A 176 13.80 10.18 -0.79
CA LEU A 176 14.86 11.00 -1.41
C LEU A 176 14.99 12.38 -0.74
N LEU A 177 13.88 13.04 -0.44
CA LEU A 177 13.85 14.34 0.20
C LEU A 177 14.32 14.30 1.67
N LEU A 178 14.04 13.20 2.38
CA LEU A 178 14.54 12.95 3.73
C LEU A 178 16.03 12.60 3.76
N GLY A 179 16.51 11.88 2.74
CA GLY A 179 17.85 11.33 2.71
C GLY A 179 18.00 10.07 3.58
N ALA A 180 19.21 9.52 3.59
CA ALA A 180 19.51 8.30 4.33
C ALA A 180 19.58 8.52 5.85
N ARG A 181 19.27 7.47 6.65
CA ARG A 181 19.48 7.45 8.09
C ARG A 181 20.96 7.70 8.41
N ARG A 182 21.22 8.36 9.52
CA ARG A 182 22.60 8.64 9.97
C ARG A 182 23.36 7.35 10.18
N GLY A 183 24.56 7.30 9.63
CA GLY A 183 25.42 6.13 9.70
C GLY A 183 25.03 4.96 8.78
N ARG A 184 24.00 5.12 7.94
CA ARG A 184 23.61 4.06 6.99
C ARG A 184 24.68 3.84 5.91
N TYR A 185 25.25 4.93 5.40
CA TYR A 185 26.31 4.89 4.38
C TYR A 185 27.53 5.66 4.86
N SER A 186 28.73 5.08 4.70
CA SER A 186 29.98 5.77 4.95
C SER A 186 30.31 6.72 3.78
N LYS A 187 31.30 7.59 3.98
CA LYS A 187 31.78 8.48 2.92
C LYS A 187 32.39 7.70 1.75
N GLU A 188 32.98 6.53 2.04
CA GLU A 188 33.58 5.62 1.07
C GLU A 188 32.54 4.70 0.40
N GLY A 189 31.27 4.85 0.74
CA GLY A 189 30.16 4.10 0.15
C GLY A 189 29.89 2.73 0.78
N ALA A 190 30.49 2.41 1.91
CA ALA A 190 30.14 1.20 2.66
C ALA A 190 28.72 1.30 3.23
N VAL A 191 28.04 0.16 3.31
CA VAL A 191 26.65 0.05 3.81
C VAL A 191 26.67 -0.57 5.20
N ALA A 192 26.25 0.16 6.20
CA ALA A 192 26.04 -0.37 7.54
C ALA A 192 24.80 -1.28 7.56
N ALA A 193 24.93 -2.49 8.06
CA ALA A 193 23.79 -3.39 8.21
C ALA A 193 22.84 -2.87 9.31
N HIS A 194 21.56 -2.84 8.98
CA HIS A 194 20.47 -2.59 9.94
C HIS A 194 19.46 -3.73 9.82
N PRO A 195 19.76 -4.90 10.41
CA PRO A 195 18.85 -6.05 10.37
C PRO A 195 17.56 -5.73 11.13
N PRO A 196 16.45 -6.43 10.82
CA PRO A 196 15.21 -6.33 11.58
C PRO A 196 15.46 -6.52 13.10
N SER A 197 14.87 -5.64 13.91
CA SER A 197 15.10 -5.66 15.35
C SER A 197 14.29 -6.73 16.08
N ASN A 198 13.18 -7.19 15.49
CA ASN A 198 12.31 -8.18 16.12
C ASN A 198 11.60 -9.05 15.06
N ILE A 199 12.20 -10.20 14.75
CA ILE A 199 11.68 -11.14 13.74
C ILE A 199 10.29 -11.69 14.10
N PRO A 200 9.95 -12.06 15.36
CA PRO A 200 8.58 -12.47 15.71
C PRO A 200 7.52 -11.43 15.38
N PHE A 201 7.74 -10.15 15.65
CA PHE A 201 6.77 -9.11 15.32
C PHE A 201 6.74 -8.80 13.82
N LEU A 202 7.87 -8.86 13.12
CA LEU A 202 7.91 -8.77 11.66
C LEU A 202 7.06 -9.88 11.05
N ALA A 203 7.22 -11.11 11.51
CA ALA A 203 6.44 -12.26 11.07
C ALA A 203 4.94 -12.09 11.36
N LEU A 204 4.59 -11.65 12.58
CA LEU A 204 3.20 -11.36 12.96
C LEU A 204 2.57 -10.33 12.02
N GLY A 205 3.28 -9.22 11.76
CA GLY A 205 2.82 -8.18 10.84
C GLY A 205 2.58 -8.73 9.43
N ALA A 206 3.53 -9.50 8.90
CA ALA A 206 3.40 -10.13 7.59
C ALA A 206 2.20 -11.09 7.51
N TRP A 207 1.96 -11.90 8.54
CA TRP A 207 0.80 -12.80 8.59
C TRP A 207 -0.53 -12.04 8.66
N ILE A 208 -0.63 -11.00 9.49
CA ILE A 208 -1.83 -10.18 9.54
C ILE A 208 -2.10 -9.53 8.17
N LEU A 209 -1.06 -9.02 7.52
CA LEU A 209 -1.16 -8.47 6.17
C LEU A 209 -1.65 -9.51 5.17
N THR A 210 -1.06 -10.70 5.14
CA THR A 210 -1.46 -11.76 4.18
C THR A 210 -2.89 -12.20 4.39
N VAL A 211 -3.36 -12.37 5.64
CA VAL A 211 -4.75 -12.72 5.94
C VAL A 211 -5.69 -11.59 5.50
N GLY A 212 -5.39 -10.35 5.86
CA GLY A 212 -6.18 -9.19 5.50
C GLY A 212 -6.28 -8.94 4.00
N TRP A 213 -5.29 -9.40 3.23
CA TRP A 213 -5.26 -9.25 1.77
C TRP A 213 -6.38 -10.04 1.05
N PHE A 214 -6.91 -11.07 1.67
CA PHE A 214 -8.11 -11.73 1.13
C PHE A 214 -9.35 -10.82 1.24
N GLY A 215 -9.44 -10.01 2.29
CA GLY A 215 -10.41 -8.92 2.35
C GLY A 215 -10.18 -7.87 1.27
N PHE A 216 -8.93 -7.54 1.03
CA PHE A 216 -8.53 -6.57 0.01
C PHE A 216 -8.89 -7.06 -1.41
N ASN A 217 -8.44 -8.24 -1.80
CA ASN A 217 -8.63 -8.77 -3.15
C ASN A 217 -10.04 -9.32 -3.37
N VAL A 218 -10.48 -10.29 -2.54
CA VAL A 218 -11.75 -11.01 -2.79
C VAL A 218 -12.94 -10.09 -2.67
N MET A 219 -12.96 -9.22 -1.66
CA MET A 219 -14.06 -8.32 -1.41
C MET A 219 -14.10 -7.10 -2.36
N SER A 220 -13.05 -6.90 -3.17
CA SER A 220 -13.08 -5.90 -4.27
C SER A 220 -14.09 -6.23 -5.37
N ALA A 221 -14.60 -7.46 -5.42
CA ALA A 221 -15.76 -7.80 -6.23
C ALA A 221 -17.03 -7.04 -5.80
N GLN A 222 -17.09 -6.55 -4.56
CA GLN A 222 -18.20 -5.82 -3.94
C GLN A 222 -19.52 -6.59 -3.88
N THR A 223 -19.59 -7.77 -4.47
CA THR A 223 -20.76 -8.65 -4.49
C THR A 223 -20.36 -10.10 -4.25
N LEU A 224 -21.26 -10.89 -3.67
CA LEU A 224 -21.10 -12.35 -3.55
C LEU A 224 -21.45 -13.00 -4.89
N ASP A 225 -20.43 -13.39 -5.66
CA ASP A 225 -20.60 -14.10 -6.90
C ASP A 225 -19.55 -15.20 -7.15
N LYS A 226 -19.64 -15.87 -8.30
CA LYS A 226 -18.73 -16.98 -8.67
C LYS A 226 -17.28 -16.52 -8.85
N MET A 227 -17.04 -15.24 -9.12
CA MET A 227 -15.71 -14.66 -9.33
C MET A 227 -14.85 -14.70 -8.05
N ASN A 228 -15.49 -14.62 -6.89
CA ASN A 228 -14.78 -14.58 -5.60
C ASN A 228 -13.89 -15.80 -5.38
N GLY A 229 -14.32 -16.98 -5.86
CA GLY A 229 -13.51 -18.19 -5.80
C GLY A 229 -12.24 -18.11 -6.65
N LEU A 230 -12.34 -17.55 -7.87
CA LEU A 230 -11.17 -17.32 -8.73
C LEU A 230 -10.19 -16.32 -8.12
N VAL A 231 -10.70 -15.20 -7.60
CA VAL A 231 -9.88 -14.16 -6.95
C VAL A 231 -9.13 -14.73 -5.74
N ALA A 232 -9.82 -15.52 -4.90
CA ALA A 232 -9.21 -16.17 -3.74
C ALA A 232 -8.09 -17.14 -4.16
N MET A 233 -8.35 -18.00 -5.16
CA MET A 233 -7.36 -18.94 -5.69
C MET A 233 -6.15 -18.21 -6.27
N ASN A 234 -6.37 -17.18 -7.09
CA ASN A 234 -5.30 -16.40 -7.71
C ASN A 234 -4.46 -15.66 -6.66
N SER A 235 -5.09 -15.14 -5.62
CA SER A 235 -4.38 -14.52 -4.49
C SER A 235 -3.47 -15.52 -3.77
N LEU A 236 -3.97 -16.73 -3.48
CA LEU A 236 -3.16 -17.82 -2.88
C LEU A 236 -1.99 -18.22 -3.77
N MET A 237 -2.23 -18.39 -5.08
CA MET A 237 -1.18 -18.80 -6.01
C MET A 237 -0.09 -17.72 -6.14
N ALA A 238 -0.47 -16.47 -6.25
CA ALA A 238 0.49 -15.36 -6.31
C ALA A 238 1.27 -15.20 -5.00
N MET A 239 0.60 -15.32 -3.85
CA MET A 239 1.22 -15.32 -2.53
C MET A 239 2.28 -16.42 -2.42
N ALA A 240 1.95 -17.65 -2.83
CA ALA A 240 2.87 -18.79 -2.80
C ALA A 240 4.06 -18.59 -3.76
N GLY A 241 3.81 -18.13 -4.99
CA GLY A 241 4.85 -17.82 -5.97
C GLY A 241 5.83 -16.75 -5.46
N GLY A 242 5.31 -15.64 -4.92
CA GLY A 242 6.12 -14.58 -4.33
C GLY A 242 6.97 -15.05 -3.16
N THR A 243 6.38 -15.84 -2.26
CA THR A 243 7.08 -16.43 -1.10
C THR A 243 8.24 -17.32 -1.53
N LEU A 244 7.98 -18.29 -2.40
CA LEU A 244 9.00 -19.27 -2.80
C LEU A 244 10.17 -18.61 -3.54
N VAL A 245 9.88 -17.70 -4.47
CA VAL A 245 10.94 -17.02 -5.23
C VAL A 245 11.71 -16.06 -4.36
N ALA A 246 11.05 -15.29 -3.46
CA ALA A 246 11.75 -14.40 -2.53
C ALA A 246 12.61 -15.19 -1.53
N LEU A 247 12.16 -16.34 -1.06
CA LEU A 247 12.93 -17.23 -0.19
C LEU A 247 14.20 -17.73 -0.89
N LEU A 248 14.08 -18.21 -2.12
CA LEU A 248 15.21 -18.71 -2.91
C LEU A 248 16.22 -17.61 -3.25
N MET A 249 15.76 -16.49 -3.80
CA MET A 249 16.63 -15.38 -4.19
C MET A 249 17.22 -14.64 -2.98
N GLY A 250 16.47 -14.56 -1.90
CA GLY A 250 16.86 -13.97 -0.62
C GLY A 250 17.75 -14.88 0.25
N LYS A 251 18.06 -16.10 -0.20
CA LYS A 251 18.92 -17.06 0.52
C LYS A 251 18.43 -17.33 1.95
N ASN A 252 17.13 -17.55 2.08
CA ASN A 252 16.45 -17.79 3.35
C ASN A 252 16.50 -16.64 4.37
N ASP A 253 16.82 -15.41 3.92
CA ASP A 253 16.72 -14.23 4.78
C ASP A 253 15.25 -14.02 5.22
N PRO A 254 14.97 -13.90 6.54
CA PRO A 254 13.60 -13.77 7.01
C PRO A 254 12.92 -12.49 6.55
N GLY A 255 13.64 -11.38 6.35
CA GLY A 255 13.09 -10.15 5.80
C GLY A 255 12.52 -10.35 4.39
N PHE A 256 13.25 -11.05 3.53
CA PHE A 256 12.76 -11.40 2.19
C PHE A 256 11.66 -12.46 2.23
N ALA A 257 11.79 -13.47 3.09
CA ALA A 257 10.81 -14.55 3.21
C ALA A 257 9.42 -14.02 3.61
N TYR A 258 9.36 -13.11 4.58
CA TYR A 258 8.09 -12.54 5.06
C TYR A 258 7.52 -11.41 4.17
N ASN A 259 8.34 -10.74 3.36
CA ASN A 259 7.85 -9.78 2.38
C ASN A 259 7.55 -10.42 1.01
N GLY A 260 8.00 -11.64 0.74
CA GLY A 260 7.73 -12.37 -0.50
C GLY A 260 6.24 -12.58 -0.79
N PRO A 261 5.44 -13.09 0.18
CA PRO A 261 4.00 -13.20 0.00
C PRO A 261 3.33 -11.85 -0.30
N LEU A 262 3.79 -10.77 0.34
CA LEU A 262 3.26 -9.42 0.11
C LEU A 262 3.56 -8.94 -1.31
N ALA A 263 4.77 -9.21 -1.84
CA ALA A 263 5.12 -8.87 -3.22
C ALA A 263 4.18 -9.58 -4.22
N GLY A 264 3.90 -10.86 -4.01
CA GLY A 264 2.96 -11.63 -4.84
C GLY A 264 1.54 -11.08 -4.77
N LEU A 265 1.06 -10.76 -3.56
CA LEU A 265 -0.27 -10.23 -3.35
C LEU A 265 -0.44 -8.81 -3.93
N VAL A 266 0.57 -7.95 -3.79
CA VAL A 266 0.60 -6.63 -4.45
C VAL A 266 0.42 -6.77 -5.97
N ALA A 267 1.19 -7.66 -6.58
CA ALA A 267 1.19 -7.78 -8.03
C ALA A 267 -0.11 -8.39 -8.58
N VAL A 268 -0.75 -9.29 -7.85
CA VAL A 268 -1.96 -9.95 -8.35
C VAL A 268 -3.22 -9.10 -8.20
N CYS A 269 -3.20 -8.04 -7.38
CA CYS A 269 -4.37 -7.19 -7.13
C CYS A 269 -5.05 -6.70 -8.41
N ALA A 270 -4.28 -6.30 -9.45
CA ALA A 270 -4.86 -5.75 -10.68
C ALA A 270 -5.64 -6.75 -11.51
N GLY A 271 -5.23 -8.02 -11.51
CA GLY A 271 -5.79 -9.03 -12.41
C GLY A 271 -6.19 -10.33 -11.73
N SER A 272 -6.42 -10.32 -10.43
CA SER A 272 -6.81 -11.51 -9.68
C SER A 272 -8.15 -12.10 -10.14
N ASP A 273 -9.01 -11.29 -10.74
CA ASP A 273 -10.28 -11.69 -11.35
C ASP A 273 -10.14 -12.17 -12.80
N LEU A 274 -9.01 -11.92 -13.45
CA LEU A 274 -8.78 -12.16 -14.88
C LEU A 274 -7.90 -13.35 -15.18
N MET A 275 -6.86 -13.58 -14.38
CA MET A 275 -5.78 -14.53 -14.69
C MET A 275 -6.22 -15.98 -14.46
N HIS A 276 -5.60 -16.90 -15.21
CA HIS A 276 -5.55 -18.29 -14.82
C HIS A 276 -4.65 -18.46 -13.58
N PRO A 277 -4.91 -19.40 -12.66
CA PRO A 277 -4.08 -19.60 -11.45
C PRO A 277 -2.58 -19.80 -11.71
N LEU A 278 -2.19 -20.40 -12.83
CA LEU A 278 -0.78 -20.50 -13.24
C LEU A 278 -0.20 -19.13 -13.62
N GLY A 279 -0.99 -18.25 -14.26
CA GLY A 279 -0.61 -16.87 -14.53
C GLY A 279 -0.44 -16.06 -13.23
N ALA A 280 -1.32 -16.29 -12.26
CA ALA A 280 -1.20 -15.68 -10.94
C ALA A 280 0.05 -16.15 -10.18
N LEU A 281 0.36 -17.47 -10.24
CA LEU A 281 1.61 -18.02 -9.69
C LEU A 281 2.85 -17.36 -10.31
N ALA A 282 2.88 -17.24 -11.64
CA ALA A 282 3.97 -16.59 -12.37
C ALA A 282 4.07 -15.10 -12.01
N THR A 283 2.94 -14.39 -11.94
CA THR A 283 2.86 -12.99 -11.54
C THR A 283 3.48 -12.78 -10.16
N GLY A 284 3.10 -13.60 -9.20
CA GLY A 284 3.64 -13.56 -7.83
C GLY A 284 5.13 -13.91 -7.78
N GLY A 285 5.56 -14.96 -8.48
CA GLY A 285 6.97 -15.36 -8.52
C GLY A 285 7.88 -14.27 -9.09
N ILE A 286 7.47 -13.63 -10.20
CA ILE A 286 8.20 -12.50 -10.80
C ILE A 286 8.23 -11.31 -9.82
N ALA A 287 7.12 -11.02 -9.13
CA ALA A 287 7.09 -9.97 -8.12
C ALA A 287 8.06 -10.22 -6.97
N GLY A 288 8.14 -11.47 -6.47
CA GLY A 288 9.13 -11.86 -5.47
C GLY A 288 10.57 -11.62 -5.93
N ALA A 289 10.86 -11.94 -7.20
CA ALA A 289 12.17 -11.67 -7.81
C ALA A 289 12.46 -10.16 -7.93
N ILE A 290 11.48 -9.38 -8.42
CA ILE A 290 11.60 -7.91 -8.52
C ILE A 290 11.90 -7.32 -7.15
N PHE A 291 11.15 -7.72 -6.12
CA PHE A 291 11.33 -7.20 -4.76
C PHE A 291 12.75 -7.45 -4.24
N VAL A 292 13.22 -8.69 -4.22
CA VAL A 292 14.55 -9.03 -3.69
C VAL A 292 15.66 -8.34 -4.45
N TRP A 293 15.60 -8.35 -5.78
CA TRP A 293 16.61 -7.75 -6.63
C TRP A 293 16.65 -6.23 -6.49
N MET A 294 15.48 -5.59 -6.55
CA MET A 294 15.39 -4.13 -6.50
C MET A 294 15.62 -3.57 -5.10
N PHE A 295 15.16 -4.25 -4.04
CA PHE A 295 15.50 -3.89 -2.66
C PHE A 295 17.01 -3.82 -2.47
N THR A 296 17.71 -4.87 -2.90
CA THR A 296 19.16 -4.96 -2.79
C THR A 296 19.86 -3.86 -3.60
N ARG A 297 19.40 -3.60 -4.84
CA ARG A 297 19.96 -2.54 -5.68
C ARG A 297 19.72 -1.15 -5.14
N THR A 298 18.50 -0.87 -4.70
CA THR A 298 18.10 0.43 -4.14
C THR A 298 18.99 0.79 -2.97
N GLN A 299 19.17 -0.11 -2.03
CA GLN A 299 19.94 0.16 -0.83
C GLN A 299 21.45 0.09 -1.04
N ASN A 300 21.94 -0.94 -1.74
CA ASN A 300 23.38 -1.18 -1.80
C ASN A 300 24.05 -0.44 -2.95
N LYS A 301 23.40 -0.33 -4.12
CA LYS A 301 23.99 0.32 -5.31
C LYS A 301 23.62 1.80 -5.42
N TRP A 302 22.32 2.10 -5.29
CA TRP A 302 21.84 3.48 -5.46
C TRP A 302 21.90 4.31 -4.19
N LYS A 303 22.19 3.68 -3.04
CA LYS A 303 22.28 4.35 -1.72
C LYS A 303 21.02 5.11 -1.34
N ILE A 304 19.87 4.60 -1.74
CA ILE A 304 18.56 5.11 -1.36
C ILE A 304 18.10 4.30 -0.14
N ASP A 305 17.97 4.96 1.01
CA ASP A 305 17.63 4.32 2.28
C ASP A 305 16.10 4.23 2.47
N ASP A 306 15.48 3.39 1.68
CA ASP A 306 14.10 2.97 1.81
C ASP A 306 14.03 1.84 2.85
N VAL A 307 13.61 2.15 4.09
CA VAL A 307 13.87 1.28 5.25
C VAL A 307 13.27 -0.10 5.10
N LEU A 308 11.99 -0.19 4.73
CA LEU A 308 11.29 -1.45 4.50
C LEU A 308 11.30 -1.90 3.02
N GLY A 309 11.87 -1.10 2.13
CA GLY A 309 11.84 -1.39 0.70
C GLY A 309 10.45 -1.20 0.09
N VAL A 310 9.73 -0.19 0.54
CA VAL A 310 8.33 0.02 0.12
C VAL A 310 8.22 0.40 -1.35
N TRP A 311 9.19 1.11 -1.90
CA TRP A 311 9.21 1.39 -3.32
C TRP A 311 9.42 0.13 -4.18
N PRO A 312 10.40 -0.75 -3.94
CA PRO A 312 10.48 -2.04 -4.62
C PRO A 312 9.25 -2.91 -4.40
N LEU A 313 8.76 -3.01 -3.16
CA LEU A 313 7.67 -3.90 -2.79
C LEU A 313 6.32 -3.46 -3.35
N HIS A 314 5.96 -2.19 -3.16
CA HIS A 314 4.67 -1.66 -3.59
C HIS A 314 4.75 -0.94 -4.93
N GLY A 315 5.75 -0.09 -5.12
CA GLY A 315 5.91 0.72 -6.33
C GLY A 315 6.21 -0.12 -7.57
N LEU A 316 7.21 -0.98 -7.51
CA LEU A 316 7.64 -1.77 -8.67
C LEU A 316 6.83 -3.07 -8.83
N CYS A 317 6.52 -3.79 -7.74
CA CYS A 317 5.64 -4.97 -7.83
C CYS A 317 4.21 -4.57 -8.20
N GLY A 318 3.74 -3.38 -7.77
CA GLY A 318 2.45 -2.83 -8.21
C GLY A 318 2.44 -2.52 -9.71
N LEU A 319 3.48 -1.83 -10.22
CA LEU A 319 3.63 -1.61 -11.67
C LEU A 319 3.64 -2.93 -12.44
N TRP A 320 4.41 -3.90 -11.98
CA TRP A 320 4.40 -5.23 -12.57
C TRP A 320 2.99 -5.83 -12.58
N GLY A 321 2.23 -5.69 -11.50
CA GLY A 321 0.86 -6.17 -11.39
C GLY A 321 -0.08 -5.59 -12.45
N GLY A 322 -0.01 -4.28 -12.67
CA GLY A 322 -0.77 -3.62 -13.75
C GLY A 322 -0.43 -4.17 -15.12
N LEU A 323 0.87 -4.37 -15.43
CA LEU A 323 1.31 -4.96 -16.69
C LEU A 323 0.95 -6.44 -16.80
N ALA A 324 1.08 -7.21 -15.71
CA ALA A 324 0.74 -8.62 -15.64
C ALA A 324 -0.75 -8.88 -15.92
N ALA A 325 -1.64 -7.97 -15.47
CA ALA A 325 -3.06 -8.03 -15.82
C ALA A 325 -3.28 -7.95 -17.33
N GLY A 326 -2.55 -7.08 -18.01
CA GLY A 326 -2.58 -6.95 -19.49
C GLY A 326 -1.96 -8.12 -20.25
N ILE A 327 -1.13 -8.92 -19.60
CA ILE A 327 -0.47 -10.10 -20.19
C ILE A 327 -1.30 -11.36 -19.87
N PHE A 328 -1.40 -11.71 -18.60
CA PHE A 328 -2.03 -12.96 -18.15
C PHE A 328 -3.56 -12.91 -18.11
N GLY A 329 -4.16 -11.70 -18.26
CA GLY A 329 -5.59 -11.54 -18.48
C GLY A 329 -6.04 -11.91 -19.90
N LEU A 330 -5.13 -12.05 -20.88
CA LEU A 330 -5.44 -12.40 -22.27
C LEU A 330 -5.97 -13.84 -22.37
N GLN A 331 -7.01 -14.04 -23.17
CA GLN A 331 -7.57 -15.39 -23.43
C GLN A 331 -6.55 -16.37 -24.00
N ALA A 332 -5.62 -15.88 -24.82
CA ALA A 332 -4.53 -16.70 -25.38
C ALA A 332 -3.61 -17.32 -24.32
N LEU A 333 -3.57 -16.74 -23.11
CA LEU A 333 -2.82 -17.26 -21.97
C LEU A 333 -3.72 -17.88 -20.88
N GLY A 334 -4.97 -18.20 -21.24
CA GLY A 334 -5.94 -18.79 -20.33
C GLY A 334 -6.66 -17.80 -19.43
N GLY A 335 -6.45 -16.50 -19.63
CA GLY A 335 -7.18 -15.43 -18.93
C GLY A 335 -8.61 -15.24 -19.45
N ARG A 336 -9.40 -14.42 -18.76
CA ARG A 336 -10.80 -14.15 -19.10
C ARG A 336 -10.96 -13.23 -20.31
N GLY A 337 -9.91 -12.49 -20.71
CA GLY A 337 -9.98 -11.45 -21.75
C GLY A 337 -10.55 -10.12 -21.24
N GLY A 338 -10.92 -9.24 -22.18
CA GLY A 338 -11.46 -7.91 -21.86
C GLY A 338 -10.40 -6.91 -21.39
N VAL A 339 -9.13 -7.17 -21.67
CA VAL A 339 -8.00 -6.30 -21.33
C VAL A 339 -7.18 -5.93 -22.55
N SER A 340 -6.53 -4.78 -22.48
CA SER A 340 -5.55 -4.31 -23.45
C SER A 340 -4.22 -4.01 -22.75
N PHE A 341 -3.14 -4.57 -23.26
CA PHE A 341 -1.81 -4.29 -22.71
C PHE A 341 -1.47 -2.78 -22.76
N MET A 342 -1.87 -2.09 -23.85
CA MET A 342 -1.61 -0.65 -23.97
C MET A 342 -2.42 0.17 -22.96
N SER A 343 -3.68 -0.19 -22.69
CA SER A 343 -4.48 0.46 -21.65
C SER A 343 -3.86 0.23 -20.27
N GLN A 344 -3.38 -0.97 -20.00
CA GLN A 344 -2.68 -1.28 -18.74
C GLN A 344 -1.38 -0.50 -18.59
N LEU A 345 -0.57 -0.42 -19.64
CA LEU A 345 0.66 0.36 -19.63
C LEU A 345 0.40 1.84 -19.38
N LEU A 346 -0.52 2.45 -20.14
CA LEU A 346 -0.79 3.89 -20.05
C LEU A 346 -1.47 4.26 -18.72
N GLY A 347 -2.46 3.47 -18.27
CA GLY A 347 -3.10 3.67 -16.97
C GLY A 347 -2.12 3.53 -15.81
N SER A 348 -1.24 2.53 -15.87
CA SER A 348 -0.18 2.33 -14.87
C SER A 348 0.80 3.49 -14.83
N LEU A 349 1.30 3.94 -15.99
CA LEU A 349 2.22 5.08 -16.07
C LEU A 349 1.56 6.38 -15.60
N MET A 350 0.28 6.57 -15.89
CA MET A 350 -0.49 7.72 -15.40
C MET A 350 -0.56 7.74 -13.87
N GLY A 351 -0.92 6.62 -13.23
CA GLY A 351 -0.96 6.50 -11.78
C GLY A 351 0.40 6.78 -11.14
N ILE A 352 1.47 6.23 -11.71
CA ILE A 352 2.85 6.47 -11.26
C ILE A 352 3.23 7.95 -11.39
N ALA A 353 2.90 8.59 -12.52
CA ALA A 353 3.22 10.01 -12.74
C ALA A 353 2.50 10.89 -11.71
N ILE A 354 1.19 10.69 -11.51
CA ILE A 354 0.40 11.42 -10.51
C ILE A 354 0.99 11.22 -9.10
N ALA A 355 1.32 9.99 -8.75
CA ALA A 355 1.89 9.64 -7.46
C ALA A 355 3.26 10.29 -7.23
N ALA A 356 4.19 10.14 -8.17
CA ALA A 356 5.53 10.70 -8.05
C ALA A 356 5.51 12.24 -8.00
N ILE A 357 4.76 12.88 -8.89
CA ILE A 357 4.61 14.34 -8.91
C ILE A 357 3.95 14.83 -7.61
N GLY A 358 2.84 14.21 -7.20
CA GLY A 358 2.15 14.53 -5.95
C GLY A 358 3.07 14.37 -4.73
N GLY A 359 3.84 13.29 -4.67
CA GLY A 359 4.82 13.05 -3.61
C GLY A 359 5.90 14.12 -3.56
N TRP A 360 6.48 14.49 -4.70
CA TRP A 360 7.48 15.58 -4.78
C TRP A 360 6.90 16.93 -4.34
N ILE A 361 5.68 17.26 -4.76
CA ILE A 361 5.03 18.52 -4.38
C ILE A 361 4.75 18.55 -2.88
N VAL A 362 4.10 17.52 -2.34
CA VAL A 362 3.67 17.50 -0.94
C VAL A 362 4.87 17.47 0.02
N TYR A 363 5.78 16.50 -0.16
CA TYR A 363 6.96 16.41 0.72
C TYR A 363 7.97 17.54 0.48
N GLY A 364 8.09 18.03 -0.75
CA GLY A 364 8.92 19.20 -1.06
C GLY A 364 8.42 20.47 -0.38
N ALA A 365 7.12 20.73 -0.44
CA ALA A 365 6.50 21.87 0.24
C ALA A 365 6.64 21.78 1.76
N LEU A 366 6.37 20.64 2.35
CA LEU A 366 6.52 20.44 3.80
C LEU A 366 7.98 20.53 4.25
N LYS A 367 8.92 20.01 3.44
CA LYS A 367 10.36 20.16 3.70
C LYS A 367 10.77 21.62 3.74
N ALA A 368 10.27 22.43 2.80
CA ALA A 368 10.58 23.87 2.73
C ALA A 368 9.92 24.67 3.85
N ALA A 369 8.68 24.34 4.21
CA ALA A 369 7.89 25.11 5.17
C ALA A 369 8.24 24.81 6.65
N VAL A 370 8.34 23.53 7.01
CA VAL A 370 8.46 23.11 8.44
C VAL A 370 9.58 22.09 8.67
N GLY A 371 10.23 21.64 7.61
CA GLY A 371 11.18 20.53 7.69
C GLY A 371 10.49 19.20 7.99
N ILE A 372 10.95 18.12 7.35
CA ILE A 372 10.33 16.79 7.44
C ILE A 372 11.18 15.77 8.21
N ARG A 373 12.43 16.08 8.53
CA ARG A 373 13.39 15.19 9.17
C ARG A 373 13.64 15.57 10.61
N LEU A 374 13.78 14.58 11.50
CA LEU A 374 14.22 14.73 12.89
C LEU A 374 15.60 15.40 12.94
N ASP A 375 15.84 16.15 13.99
CA ASP A 375 17.14 16.76 14.24
C ASP A 375 18.19 15.68 14.55
N PRO A 376 19.49 15.97 14.40
CA PRO A 376 20.56 15.00 14.62
C PRO A 376 20.51 14.27 15.97
N GLU A 377 20.24 14.99 17.03
CA GLU A 377 20.15 14.45 18.40
C GLU A 377 18.91 13.56 18.55
N GLN A 378 17.76 14.02 18.06
CA GLN A 378 16.51 13.25 18.07
C GLN A 378 16.61 11.94 17.28
N GLU A 379 17.27 11.96 16.10
CA GLU A 379 17.52 10.74 15.33
C GLU A 379 18.51 9.81 16.04
N PHE A 380 19.48 10.36 16.81
CA PHE A 380 20.43 9.59 17.61
C PHE A 380 19.73 8.95 18.81
N GLU A 381 18.93 9.67 19.57
CA GLU A 381 18.14 9.14 20.69
C GLU A 381 17.11 8.11 20.23
N GLY A 382 16.46 8.37 19.10
CA GLY A 382 15.39 7.59 18.52
C GLY A 382 14.05 8.30 18.61
N ALA A 383 13.18 8.00 17.65
CA ALA A 383 11.86 8.62 17.52
C ALA A 383 10.96 8.36 18.75
N ASP A 384 11.13 7.23 19.43
CA ASP A 384 10.32 6.88 20.59
C ASP A 384 10.50 7.90 21.72
N LEU A 385 11.75 8.19 22.11
CA LEU A 385 12.04 9.19 23.13
C LEU A 385 11.85 10.61 22.62
N ALA A 386 12.30 10.92 21.42
CA ALA A 386 12.23 12.26 20.85
C ALA A 386 10.78 12.75 20.68
N ILE A 387 9.86 11.88 20.26
CA ILE A 387 8.47 12.21 19.94
C ILE A 387 7.52 11.82 21.08
N HIS A 388 7.60 10.58 21.55
CA HIS A 388 6.61 9.98 22.46
C HIS A 388 7.04 9.98 23.94
N LYS A 389 8.31 10.31 24.25
CA LYS A 389 8.88 10.38 25.60
C LYS A 389 8.84 9.05 26.37
N ILE A 390 8.77 7.93 25.65
CA ILE A 390 8.75 6.59 26.21
C ILE A 390 9.41 5.61 25.23
N SER A 391 10.06 4.56 25.75
CA SER A 391 10.58 3.47 24.93
C SER A 391 9.67 2.25 24.94
N SER A 392 9.87 1.35 23.99
CA SER A 392 9.10 0.08 23.88
C SER A 392 9.41 -0.90 25.03
N THR A 393 10.41 -0.63 25.85
CA THR A 393 10.82 -1.43 27.02
C THR A 393 11.00 -0.55 28.25
N ALA A 394 10.02 0.28 28.54
CA ALA A 394 10.03 1.32 29.56
C ALA A 394 10.44 0.81 30.97
N GLU A 395 10.05 -0.39 31.34
CA GLU A 395 10.37 -0.98 32.67
C GLU A 395 11.88 -1.14 32.95
N ARG A 396 12.73 -1.11 31.91
CA ARG A 396 14.20 -1.20 32.07
C ARG A 396 14.91 0.15 32.09
N GLU A 397 14.19 1.21 31.78
CA GLU A 397 14.78 2.54 31.56
C GLU A 397 14.31 3.59 32.56
N THR A 398 13.33 3.28 33.38
CA THR A 398 12.85 4.13 34.45
C THR A 398 13.61 3.82 35.75
N SER A 399 14.67 4.52 35.98
CA SER A 399 15.07 4.80 37.38
C SER A 399 14.14 5.91 37.87
N TRP A 400 13.12 5.53 38.58
CA TRP A 400 12.29 6.46 39.35
C TRP A 400 13.09 6.97 40.57
#